data_bd2c3e59291a72c82f10d6cf369f6272
#
_entry.id   bd2c3e59291a72c82f10d6cf369f6272
#
_cell.length_a   1.000
_cell.length_b   1.000
_cell.length_c   1.000
_cell.angle_alpha   90.00
_cell.angle_beta   90.00
_cell.angle_gamma   90.00
#
_symmetry.space_group_name_H-M   'P 1'
#
loop_
_entity.id
_entity.type
_entity.pdbx_description
1 polymer ?
#
loop_
_entity_poly.entity_id
_entity_poly.type
_entity_poly.pdbx_seq_one_letter_code
_entity_poly.pdbx_strand_id
1 'polypeptide(L)'
;ITRDKRIKVEFEYAIRSYARFSVFTKNQIKTDKGQVWINFYSESDAKNQTLAQDLSENQKQLLREAGDKTEEAVVPYVDTVAYDNDRILYRKTDTMIEGKKYTIYKYSTNPDLAKYKVGFSYTGQGTGNYVIAQSAANGRVYKWVAPENGVPQGEYSPVRRLSAPTSHQILQLGGKTRLNSLTSTSYELAFSNNDQNTFSQKDQSDNKGYAVKLGIDRNFQFLDTSKTTFKTTLNYRGIHKNYEPAGRMKSIEFQRDWNIPQQPFQGNEHLIQNSIQIVRKSLGSVNYNFKSLQYPNNYEGYKNQLSTRFQAGSFHIDFLGNILHTNGQNQNTRFIRYQADINKHFKH
;
A
#
# COMPACT_ATOMS: atom_id res chain seq x y z
N ILE A 1 21.83 3.14 31.30
CA ILE A 1 21.84 3.06 29.80
C ILE A 1 21.60 1.63 29.41
N THR A 2 20.47 1.34 28.81
CA THR A 2 20.15 0.02 28.24
C THR A 2 20.29 0.07 26.72
N ARG A 3 20.96 -0.95 26.17
CA ARG A 3 21.11 -1.14 24.72
C ARG A 3 20.32 -2.38 24.30
N ASP A 4 19.42 -2.24 23.35
CA ASP A 4 18.72 -3.37 22.74
C ASP A 4 19.15 -3.46 21.27
N LYS A 5 19.69 -4.60 20.87
CA LYS A 5 20.07 -4.91 19.50
C LYS A 5 19.33 -6.16 19.07
N ARG A 6 18.53 -6.07 18.03
CA ARG A 6 17.89 -7.22 17.42
C ARG A 6 18.20 -7.22 15.94
N ILE A 7 18.69 -8.35 15.46
CA ILE A 7 18.92 -8.61 14.04
C ILE A 7 18.06 -9.83 13.71
N LYS A 8 17.16 -9.69 12.75
CA LYS A 8 16.37 -10.79 12.21
C LYS A 8 16.70 -10.89 10.72
N VAL A 9 17.14 -12.07 10.30
CA VAL A 9 17.36 -12.41 8.90
C VAL A 9 16.37 -13.51 8.57
N GLU A 10 15.54 -13.29 7.59
CA GLU A 10 14.56 -14.28 7.10
C GLU A 10 14.81 -14.58 5.64
N PHE A 11 14.81 -15.89 5.31
CA PHE A 11 14.78 -16.38 3.95
C PHE A 11 13.35 -16.86 3.66
N GLU A 12 12.68 -16.22 2.72
CA GLU A 12 11.33 -16.59 2.37
C GLU A 12 11.32 -17.35 1.04
N TYR A 13 10.92 -18.62 1.09
CA TYR A 13 10.64 -19.46 -0.08
C TYR A 13 9.13 -19.50 -0.34
N ALA A 14 8.54 -18.35 -0.62
CA ALA A 14 7.15 -18.31 -1.07
C ALA A 14 7.07 -18.68 -2.56
N ILE A 15 5.85 -18.84 -3.12
CA ILE A 15 5.60 -18.97 -4.56
C ILE A 15 5.93 -17.64 -5.23
N ARG A 16 7.22 -17.37 -5.43
CA ARG A 16 7.76 -16.14 -6.01
C ARG A 16 8.61 -16.46 -7.23
N SER A 17 8.78 -15.46 -8.07
CA SER A 17 9.63 -15.60 -9.27
C SER A 17 11.12 -15.65 -8.94
N TYR A 18 11.52 -15.13 -7.77
CA TYR A 18 12.93 -15.07 -7.30
C TYR A 18 13.05 -15.48 -5.83
N ALA A 19 14.22 -16.00 -5.49
CA ALA A 19 14.63 -16.11 -4.09
C ALA A 19 14.76 -14.72 -3.47
N ARG A 20 14.31 -14.54 -2.25
CA ARG A 20 14.27 -13.24 -1.57
C ARG A 20 15.04 -13.29 -0.24
N PHE A 21 15.78 -12.22 0.01
CA PHE A 21 16.48 -11.99 1.28
C PHE A 21 15.81 -10.84 2.01
N SER A 22 15.49 -11.06 3.28
CA SER A 22 14.95 -10.01 4.15
C SER A 22 15.85 -9.85 5.36
N VAL A 23 16.25 -8.61 5.66
CA VAL A 23 17.06 -8.25 6.81
C VAL A 23 16.35 -7.15 7.59
N PHE A 24 16.18 -7.36 8.87
CA PHE A 24 15.69 -6.34 9.78
C PHE A 24 16.63 -6.15 10.95
N THR A 25 17.01 -4.91 11.22
CA THR A 25 17.79 -4.56 12.41
C THR A 25 17.07 -3.53 13.25
N LYS A 26 17.05 -3.72 14.55
CA LYS A 26 16.55 -2.76 15.52
C LYS A 26 17.62 -2.45 16.53
N ASN A 27 18.02 -1.18 16.61
CA ASN A 27 18.99 -0.70 17.56
C ASN A 27 18.38 0.46 18.36
N GLN A 28 18.45 0.36 19.67
CA GLN A 28 17.88 1.35 20.57
C GLN A 28 18.80 1.60 21.75
N ILE A 29 18.97 2.87 22.11
CA ILE A 29 19.66 3.32 23.31
C ILE A 29 18.64 4.06 24.17
N LYS A 30 18.51 3.67 25.44
CA LYS A 30 17.65 4.31 26.43
C LYS A 30 18.51 4.95 27.51
N THR A 31 18.11 6.14 27.92
CA THR A 31 18.68 6.89 29.03
C THR A 31 17.53 7.38 29.92
N ASP A 32 17.84 7.96 31.08
CA ASP A 32 16.84 8.51 31.98
C ASP A 32 16.05 9.69 31.37
N LYS A 33 16.66 10.40 30.42
CA LYS A 33 16.05 11.55 29.74
C LYS A 33 15.33 11.21 28.45
N GLY A 34 15.54 9.99 27.88
CA GLY A 34 14.89 9.63 26.62
C GLY A 34 15.48 8.38 25.96
N GLN A 35 15.12 8.22 24.71
CA GLN A 35 15.58 7.11 23.88
C GLN A 35 15.82 7.57 22.46
N VAL A 36 16.78 6.96 21.79
CA VAL A 36 17.02 7.11 20.35
C VAL A 36 17.11 5.72 19.71
N TRP A 37 16.70 5.60 18.48
CA TRP A 37 16.77 4.35 17.73
C TRP A 37 17.17 4.58 16.28
N ILE A 38 17.79 3.55 15.73
CA ILE A 38 18.07 3.40 14.31
C ILE A 38 17.64 1.99 13.90
N ASN A 39 16.75 1.90 12.93
CA ASN A 39 16.25 0.65 12.39
C ASN A 39 16.56 0.61 10.89
N PHE A 40 16.91 -0.56 10.43
CA PHE A 40 17.09 -0.82 9.00
C PHE A 40 16.26 -2.02 8.59
N TYR A 41 15.58 -1.89 7.48
CA TYR A 41 14.87 -2.96 6.80
C TYR A 41 15.35 -3.04 5.36
N SER A 42 15.60 -4.25 4.88
CA SER A 42 15.93 -4.52 3.49
C SER A 42 15.29 -5.81 3.07
N GLU A 43 14.62 -5.78 1.93
CA GLU A 43 14.04 -6.91 1.25
C GLU A 43 14.47 -6.84 -0.21
N SER A 44 15.16 -7.87 -0.72
CA SER A 44 15.71 -7.85 -2.08
C SER A 44 15.62 -9.24 -2.73
N ASP A 45 15.17 -9.25 -3.95
CA ASP A 45 15.16 -10.45 -4.78
C ASP A 45 16.56 -10.75 -5.34
N ALA A 46 16.97 -12.02 -5.31
CA ALA A 46 18.24 -12.46 -5.86
C ALA A 46 18.12 -12.55 -7.39
N LYS A 47 18.73 -11.62 -8.11
CA LYS A 47 18.67 -11.50 -9.58
C LYS A 47 19.00 -12.79 -10.33
N ASN A 48 19.89 -13.62 -9.78
CA ASN A 48 20.41 -14.83 -10.41
C ASN A 48 19.79 -16.11 -9.85
N GLN A 49 18.85 -16.02 -8.92
CA GLN A 49 18.16 -17.17 -8.33
C GLN A 49 16.66 -17.08 -8.61
N THR A 50 16.32 -17.39 -9.86
CA THR A 50 14.93 -17.50 -10.28
C THR A 50 14.33 -18.81 -9.75
N LEU A 51 13.07 -18.77 -9.31
CA LEU A 51 12.34 -19.92 -8.79
C LEU A 51 11.24 -20.40 -9.72
N ALA A 52 10.53 -19.46 -10.36
CA ALA A 52 9.36 -19.76 -11.18
C ALA A 52 9.55 -19.42 -12.67
N GLN A 53 10.70 -18.87 -13.05
CA GLN A 53 11.00 -18.52 -14.44
C GLN A 53 12.49 -18.60 -14.72
N ASP A 54 12.84 -19.19 -15.87
CA ASP A 54 14.19 -19.07 -16.42
C ASP A 54 14.19 -17.91 -17.41
N LEU A 55 15.11 -16.96 -17.23
CA LEU A 55 15.23 -15.79 -18.07
C LEU A 55 16.45 -15.92 -18.99
N SER A 56 16.20 -15.91 -20.29
CA SER A 56 17.27 -15.72 -21.27
C SER A 56 17.82 -14.30 -21.22
N GLU A 57 19.02 -14.07 -21.77
CA GLU A 57 19.59 -12.72 -21.82
C GLU A 57 18.71 -11.73 -22.59
N ASN A 58 18.03 -12.17 -23.66
CA ASN A 58 17.08 -11.33 -24.38
C ASN A 58 15.88 -10.94 -23.49
N GLN A 59 15.40 -11.81 -22.63
CA GLN A 59 14.31 -11.52 -21.70
C GLN A 59 14.75 -10.58 -20.59
N LYS A 60 15.97 -10.74 -20.08
CA LYS A 60 16.57 -9.77 -19.15
C LYS A 60 16.75 -8.40 -19.80
N GLN A 61 17.09 -8.36 -21.09
CA GLN A 61 17.19 -7.12 -21.84
C GLN A 61 15.82 -6.44 -21.99
N LEU A 62 14.75 -7.18 -22.28
CA LEU A 62 13.39 -6.64 -22.29
C LEU A 62 13.03 -6.01 -20.93
N LEU A 63 13.37 -6.67 -19.82
CA LEU A 63 13.15 -6.11 -18.48
C LEU A 63 13.97 -4.84 -18.25
N ARG A 64 15.24 -4.79 -18.70
CA ARG A 64 16.07 -3.55 -18.60
C ARG A 64 15.45 -2.40 -19.37
N GLU A 65 14.84 -2.67 -20.51
CA GLU A 65 14.23 -1.66 -21.38
C GLU A 65 12.87 -1.19 -20.88
N ALA A 66 12.12 -2.05 -20.21
CA ALA A 66 10.80 -1.74 -19.68
C ALA A 66 10.80 -0.75 -18.51
N GLY A 67 11.94 -0.60 -17.80
CA GLY A 67 11.96 0.23 -16.58
C GLY A 67 11.05 -0.38 -15.51
N ASP A 68 10.32 0.45 -14.81
CA ASP A 68 9.34 0.05 -13.79
C ASP A 68 8.01 -0.42 -14.39
N LYS A 69 7.81 -0.20 -15.70
CA LYS A 69 6.64 -0.69 -16.44
C LYS A 69 6.79 -2.15 -16.85
N THR A 70 6.99 -3.01 -15.88
CA THR A 70 7.24 -4.44 -16.11
C THR A 70 6.09 -5.17 -16.80
N GLU A 71 4.88 -4.59 -16.82
CA GLU A 71 3.74 -5.06 -17.61
C GLU A 71 3.96 -5.01 -19.13
N GLU A 72 4.88 -4.17 -19.60
CA GLU A 72 5.27 -4.08 -21.02
C GLU A 72 6.29 -5.16 -21.40
N ALA A 73 6.98 -5.77 -20.43
CA ALA A 73 7.94 -6.85 -20.66
C ALA A 73 7.22 -8.18 -20.87
N VAL A 74 6.76 -8.44 -22.08
CA VAL A 74 6.01 -9.64 -22.45
C VAL A 74 6.77 -10.46 -23.49
N VAL A 75 6.60 -11.79 -23.41
CA VAL A 75 7.16 -12.75 -24.38
C VAL A 75 6.08 -13.71 -24.85
N PRO A 76 6.19 -14.29 -26.05
CA PRO A 76 5.26 -15.33 -26.49
C PRO A 76 5.20 -16.47 -25.47
N TYR A 77 3.98 -16.96 -25.21
CA TYR A 77 3.76 -18.09 -24.33
C TYR A 77 3.18 -19.25 -25.12
N VAL A 78 4.02 -19.82 -25.97
CA VAL A 78 3.65 -20.86 -26.92
C VAL A 78 4.74 -21.93 -26.93
N ASP A 79 4.38 -23.14 -26.52
CA ASP A 79 5.26 -24.31 -26.53
C ASP A 79 4.75 -25.31 -27.55
N THR A 80 5.66 -25.90 -28.33
CA THR A 80 5.34 -27.05 -29.20
C THR A 80 5.40 -28.30 -28.35
N VAL A 81 4.30 -29.07 -28.32
CA VAL A 81 4.17 -30.29 -27.51
C VAL A 81 3.58 -31.44 -28.32
N ALA A 82 3.80 -32.67 -27.86
CA ALA A 82 3.06 -33.81 -28.36
C ALA A 82 1.56 -33.67 -27.99
N TYR A 83 0.71 -34.29 -28.83
CA TYR A 83 -0.72 -34.32 -28.53
C TYR A 83 -1.00 -35.09 -27.24
N ASP A 84 -1.88 -34.54 -26.45
CA ASP A 84 -2.34 -35.09 -25.19
C ASP A 84 -3.83 -34.76 -25.05
N ASN A 85 -4.68 -35.76 -24.91
CA ASN A 85 -6.13 -35.60 -24.86
C ASN A 85 -6.63 -34.91 -23.58
N ASP A 86 -5.83 -34.96 -22.54
CA ASP A 86 -6.16 -34.34 -21.22
C ASP A 86 -5.75 -32.89 -21.13
N ARG A 87 -5.15 -32.35 -22.21
CA ARG A 87 -4.68 -30.95 -22.27
C ARG A 87 -5.45 -30.11 -23.28
N ILE A 88 -5.58 -28.84 -22.97
CA ILE A 88 -6.09 -27.87 -23.92
C ILE A 88 -4.96 -27.45 -24.85
N LEU A 89 -5.08 -27.90 -26.11
CA LEU A 89 -4.10 -27.67 -27.14
C LEU A 89 -4.69 -26.84 -28.29
N TYR A 90 -3.80 -26.20 -29.03
CA TYR A 90 -4.14 -25.30 -30.12
C TYR A 90 -3.44 -25.71 -31.42
N ARG A 91 -4.04 -25.36 -32.52
CA ARG A 91 -3.40 -25.35 -33.85
C ARG A 91 -3.01 -23.93 -34.21
N LYS A 92 -1.83 -23.77 -34.81
CA LYS A 92 -1.36 -22.53 -35.39
C LYS A 92 -1.98 -22.32 -36.77
N THR A 93 -2.46 -21.14 -37.08
CA THR A 93 -3.05 -20.79 -38.38
C THR A 93 -2.75 -19.35 -38.70
N ASP A 94 -2.44 -19.00 -39.92
CA ASP A 94 -2.30 -17.63 -40.37
C ASP A 94 -3.61 -17.14 -40.99
N THR A 95 -3.94 -15.90 -40.81
CA THR A 95 -5.10 -15.21 -41.39
C THR A 95 -4.72 -13.81 -41.83
N MET A 96 -5.43 -13.31 -42.86
CA MET A 96 -5.27 -11.94 -43.35
C MET A 96 -6.50 -11.12 -42.97
N ILE A 97 -6.31 -9.98 -42.30
CA ILE A 97 -7.36 -9.01 -42.00
C ILE A 97 -6.85 -7.65 -42.43
N GLU A 98 -7.61 -6.94 -43.24
CA GLU A 98 -7.27 -5.58 -43.73
C GLU A 98 -5.84 -5.50 -44.30
N GLY A 99 -5.40 -6.53 -45.04
CA GLY A 99 -4.07 -6.61 -45.64
C GLY A 99 -2.93 -6.96 -44.67
N LYS A 100 -3.20 -7.10 -43.36
CA LYS A 100 -2.22 -7.47 -42.33
C LYS A 100 -2.32 -8.95 -42.00
N LYS A 101 -1.16 -9.63 -41.95
CA LYS A 101 -1.06 -11.05 -41.60
C LYS A 101 -1.05 -11.21 -40.06
N TYR A 102 -1.92 -12.09 -39.56
CA TYR A 102 -1.98 -12.49 -38.15
C TYR A 102 -1.72 -13.97 -38.00
N THR A 103 -0.81 -14.35 -37.13
CA THR A 103 -0.65 -15.72 -36.67
C THR A 103 -1.56 -15.94 -35.49
N ILE A 104 -2.49 -16.88 -35.58
CA ILE A 104 -3.52 -17.13 -34.59
C ILE A 104 -3.47 -18.58 -34.09
N TYR A 105 -3.88 -18.78 -32.84
CA TYR A 105 -3.99 -20.10 -32.23
C TYR A 105 -5.47 -20.42 -32.00
N LYS A 106 -5.93 -21.51 -32.65
CA LYS A 106 -7.33 -21.98 -32.53
C LYS A 106 -7.32 -23.28 -31.73
N TYR A 107 -8.19 -23.38 -30.73
CA TYR A 107 -8.41 -24.63 -29.99
C TYR A 107 -8.67 -25.80 -30.97
N SER A 108 -8.05 -26.94 -30.72
CA SER A 108 -8.17 -28.12 -31.56
C SER A 108 -8.02 -29.41 -30.74
N THR A 109 -8.87 -30.37 -31.03
CA THR A 109 -8.81 -31.76 -30.51
C THR A 109 -8.28 -32.72 -31.52
N ASN A 110 -7.89 -32.24 -32.73
CA ASN A 110 -7.32 -33.11 -33.78
C ASN A 110 -5.84 -33.40 -33.46
N PRO A 111 -5.43 -34.68 -33.29
CA PRO A 111 -4.07 -35.04 -32.92
C PRO A 111 -2.99 -34.54 -33.89
N ASP A 112 -3.32 -34.45 -35.18
CA ASP A 112 -2.38 -34.02 -36.21
C ASP A 112 -2.11 -32.54 -36.22
N LEU A 113 -3.06 -31.71 -35.69
CA LEU A 113 -3.04 -30.27 -35.76
C LEU A 113 -2.79 -29.60 -34.38
N ALA A 114 -3.25 -30.23 -33.30
CA ALA A 114 -3.18 -29.70 -31.94
C ALA A 114 -1.77 -29.91 -31.33
N LYS A 115 -0.80 -29.16 -31.81
CA LYS A 115 0.63 -29.28 -31.45
C LYS A 115 1.16 -28.16 -30.58
N TYR A 116 0.29 -27.22 -30.16
CA TYR A 116 0.73 -26.05 -29.41
C TYR A 116 0.00 -25.96 -28.07
N LYS A 117 0.77 -25.89 -26.99
CA LYS A 117 0.32 -25.44 -25.69
C LYS A 117 0.48 -23.92 -25.64
N VAL A 118 -0.62 -23.19 -25.45
CA VAL A 118 -0.62 -21.75 -25.47
C VAL A 118 -1.12 -21.23 -24.13
N GLY A 119 -0.31 -20.41 -23.47
CA GLY A 119 -0.73 -19.65 -22.30
C GLY A 119 -1.24 -18.28 -22.72
N PHE A 120 -2.28 -17.79 -22.05
CA PHE A 120 -2.88 -16.50 -22.33
C PHE A 120 -2.84 -15.62 -21.09
N SER A 121 -2.37 -14.38 -21.25
CA SER A 121 -2.42 -13.37 -20.21
C SER A 121 -3.49 -12.34 -20.51
N TYR A 122 -4.19 -11.90 -19.44
CA TYR A 122 -5.06 -10.74 -19.53
C TYR A 122 -4.21 -9.49 -19.79
N THR A 123 -4.46 -8.81 -20.88
CA THR A 123 -3.72 -7.61 -21.29
C THR A 123 -4.51 -6.33 -21.13
N GLY A 124 -5.80 -6.44 -20.83
CA GLY A 124 -6.73 -5.32 -20.68
C GLY A 124 -7.86 -5.40 -21.69
N GLN A 125 -8.97 -4.76 -21.41
CA GLN A 125 -10.10 -4.68 -22.33
C GLN A 125 -9.70 -3.92 -23.59
N GLY A 126 -9.94 -4.52 -24.77
CA GLY A 126 -9.61 -3.92 -26.06
C GLY A 126 -8.11 -3.85 -26.39
N THR A 127 -7.24 -4.60 -25.65
CA THR A 127 -5.79 -4.59 -25.88
C THR A 127 -5.25 -5.95 -26.37
N GLY A 128 -6.06 -7.00 -26.31
CA GLY A 128 -5.74 -8.34 -26.80
C GLY A 128 -6.66 -8.76 -27.94
N ASN A 129 -6.33 -9.88 -28.60
CA ASN A 129 -7.14 -10.44 -29.68
C ASN A 129 -7.80 -11.78 -29.32
N TYR A 130 -7.89 -12.10 -28.01
CA TYR A 130 -8.53 -13.32 -27.54
C TYR A 130 -9.53 -13.02 -26.45
N VAL A 131 -10.59 -13.82 -26.42
CA VAL A 131 -11.63 -13.84 -25.38
C VAL A 131 -11.78 -15.25 -24.83
N ILE A 132 -12.31 -15.40 -23.61
CA ILE A 132 -12.65 -16.70 -23.06
C ILE A 132 -13.83 -17.26 -23.85
N ALA A 133 -13.71 -18.48 -24.34
CA ALA A 133 -14.77 -19.18 -25.06
C ALA A 133 -15.49 -20.16 -24.13
N GLN A 134 -16.78 -20.34 -24.31
CA GLN A 134 -17.51 -21.46 -23.73
C GLN A 134 -17.04 -22.77 -24.43
N SER A 135 -16.66 -23.76 -23.63
CA SER A 135 -16.16 -25.04 -24.11
C SER A 135 -16.53 -26.15 -23.13
N ALA A 136 -16.70 -27.38 -23.67
CA ALA A 136 -16.85 -28.59 -22.87
C ALA A 136 -15.50 -29.13 -22.32
N ALA A 137 -14.37 -28.51 -22.69
CA ALA A 137 -13.07 -28.90 -22.18
C ALA A 137 -12.92 -28.61 -20.68
N ASN A 138 -12.19 -29.45 -19.98
CA ASN A 138 -11.84 -29.23 -18.58
C ASN A 138 -10.76 -28.16 -18.47
N GLY A 139 -11.18 -26.89 -18.46
CA GLY A 139 -10.32 -25.72 -18.36
C GLY A 139 -10.76 -24.55 -19.27
N ARG A 140 -9.99 -23.46 -19.22
CA ARG A 140 -10.30 -22.25 -20.00
C ARG A 140 -9.77 -22.39 -21.43
N VAL A 141 -10.69 -22.29 -22.39
CA VAL A 141 -10.37 -22.19 -23.81
C VAL A 141 -10.46 -20.74 -24.25
N TYR A 142 -9.54 -20.32 -25.10
CA TYR A 142 -9.51 -18.96 -25.65
C TYR A 142 -9.78 -18.99 -27.13
N LYS A 143 -10.63 -18.05 -27.59
CA LYS A 143 -10.99 -17.87 -28.99
C LYS A 143 -10.43 -16.54 -29.49
N TRP A 144 -9.79 -16.58 -30.65
CA TRP A 144 -9.35 -15.37 -31.33
C TRP A 144 -10.51 -14.56 -31.86
N VAL A 145 -10.43 -13.24 -31.73
CA VAL A 145 -11.36 -12.25 -32.27
C VAL A 145 -10.57 -11.35 -33.19
N ALA A 146 -11.13 -11.10 -34.38
CA ALA A 146 -10.50 -10.22 -35.36
C ALA A 146 -10.47 -8.78 -34.83
N PRO A 147 -9.38 -8.02 -35.05
CA PRO A 147 -9.38 -6.59 -34.81
C PRO A 147 -10.34 -5.88 -35.79
N GLU A 148 -10.92 -4.79 -35.35
CA GLU A 148 -11.77 -3.93 -36.18
C GLU A 148 -11.05 -2.58 -36.38
N ASN A 149 -10.85 -2.17 -37.62
CA ASN A 149 -10.10 -0.95 -37.96
C ASN A 149 -8.72 -0.90 -37.27
N GLY A 150 -8.03 -2.04 -37.19
CA GLY A 150 -6.73 -2.19 -36.54
C GLY A 150 -6.77 -2.20 -34.99
N VAL A 151 -7.94 -2.02 -34.35
CA VAL A 151 -8.10 -2.02 -32.88
C VAL A 151 -8.43 -3.44 -32.40
N PRO A 152 -7.68 -4.01 -31.45
CA PRO A 152 -7.97 -5.31 -30.83
C PRO A 152 -9.35 -5.33 -30.16
N GLN A 153 -10.06 -6.45 -30.25
CA GLN A 153 -11.44 -6.62 -29.74
C GLN A 153 -11.52 -7.59 -28.56
N GLY A 154 -10.40 -8.10 -28.09
CA GLY A 154 -10.34 -9.04 -26.97
C GLY A 154 -9.61 -8.45 -25.77
N GLU A 155 -9.44 -9.29 -24.77
CA GLU A 155 -8.86 -8.92 -23.47
C GLU A 155 -7.58 -9.73 -23.17
N TYR A 156 -7.30 -10.76 -23.95
CA TYR A 156 -6.20 -11.69 -23.72
C TYR A 156 -5.27 -11.76 -24.93
N SER A 157 -3.99 -12.01 -24.63
CA SER A 157 -2.94 -12.24 -25.63
C SER A 157 -2.14 -13.52 -25.32
N PRO A 158 -1.59 -14.23 -26.33
CA PRO A 158 -0.82 -15.44 -26.15
C PRO A 158 0.61 -15.13 -25.68
N VAL A 159 0.72 -14.38 -24.57
CA VAL A 159 1.98 -13.90 -24.02
C VAL A 159 2.09 -14.22 -22.53
N ARG A 160 3.32 -14.29 -22.05
CA ARG A 160 3.66 -14.35 -20.64
C ARG A 160 4.33 -13.02 -20.25
N ARG A 161 3.87 -12.41 -19.18
CA ARG A 161 4.57 -11.29 -18.55
C ARG A 161 5.81 -11.80 -17.84
N LEU A 162 6.90 -11.09 -18.01
CA LEU A 162 8.11 -11.35 -17.26
C LEU A 162 8.02 -10.64 -15.90
N SER A 163 8.51 -11.32 -14.86
CA SER A 163 8.61 -10.72 -13.53
C SER A 163 10.03 -10.15 -13.34
N ALA A 164 10.13 -8.90 -12.94
CA ALA A 164 11.40 -8.29 -12.56
C ALA A 164 11.75 -8.58 -11.09
N PRO A 165 13.02 -8.68 -10.75
CA PRO A 165 13.45 -8.72 -9.36
C PRO A 165 13.31 -7.34 -8.74
N THR A 166 12.82 -7.27 -7.50
CA THR A 166 12.56 -6.03 -6.77
C THR A 166 13.52 -5.86 -5.59
N SER A 167 13.68 -4.62 -5.13
CA SER A 167 14.43 -4.31 -3.91
C SER A 167 13.73 -3.20 -3.14
N HIS A 168 13.48 -3.41 -1.85
CA HIS A 168 12.88 -2.44 -0.97
C HIS A 168 13.71 -2.27 0.29
N GLN A 169 14.17 -1.06 0.56
CA GLN A 169 15.03 -0.73 1.70
C GLN A 169 14.44 0.46 2.46
N ILE A 170 14.50 0.41 3.79
CA ILE A 170 14.08 1.50 4.66
C ILE A 170 15.14 1.72 5.74
N LEU A 171 15.56 2.96 5.89
CA LEU A 171 16.33 3.44 7.03
C LEU A 171 15.43 4.34 7.87
N GLN A 172 15.27 4.01 9.15
CA GLN A 172 14.47 4.77 10.10
C GLN A 172 15.34 5.24 11.27
N LEU A 173 15.28 6.52 11.55
CA LEU A 173 15.94 7.20 12.66
C LEU A 173 14.88 7.83 13.53
N GLY A 174 15.00 7.74 14.84
CA GLY A 174 14.03 8.39 15.71
C GLY A 174 14.51 8.58 17.13
N GLY A 175 13.75 9.37 17.86
CA GLY A 175 13.99 9.60 19.26
C GLY A 175 12.77 10.13 20.00
N LYS A 176 12.80 9.93 21.32
CA LYS A 176 11.88 10.53 22.26
C LYS A 176 12.69 11.10 23.42
N THR A 177 12.50 12.36 23.73
CA THR A 177 13.26 13.07 24.76
C THR A 177 12.33 13.79 25.72
N ARG A 178 12.60 13.66 27.00
CA ARG A 178 11.96 14.47 28.04
C ARG A 178 12.73 15.76 28.18
N LEU A 179 12.14 16.89 27.77
CA LEU A 179 12.73 18.22 27.91
C LEU A 179 12.72 18.67 29.35
N ASN A 180 11.61 18.41 30.04
CA ASN A 180 11.42 18.66 31.49
C ASN A 180 10.37 17.70 32.05
N SER A 181 9.99 17.86 33.32
CA SER A 181 8.99 17.00 33.98
C SER A 181 7.60 17.02 33.30
N LEU A 182 7.28 18.08 32.57
CA LEU A 182 5.96 18.32 31.99
C LEU A 182 5.95 18.15 30.46
N THR A 183 7.11 18.20 29.80
CA THR A 183 7.19 18.23 28.31
C THR A 183 8.09 17.15 27.77
N SER A 184 7.57 16.40 26.81
CA SER A 184 8.35 15.45 26.03
C SER A 184 8.17 15.70 24.52
N THR A 185 9.20 15.41 23.75
CA THR A 185 9.21 15.50 22.29
C THR A 185 9.53 14.16 21.69
N SER A 186 9.02 13.90 20.48
CA SER A 186 9.36 12.75 19.68
C SER A 186 9.61 13.18 18.24
N TYR A 187 10.53 12.52 17.59
CA TYR A 187 10.82 12.71 16.16
C TYR A 187 11.15 11.38 15.52
N GLU A 188 10.78 11.24 14.26
CA GLU A 188 11.06 10.07 13.46
C GLU A 188 11.24 10.48 12.01
N LEU A 189 12.32 10.04 11.41
CA LEU A 189 12.66 10.22 10.01
C LEU A 189 12.81 8.85 9.38
N ALA A 190 12.18 8.63 8.25
CA ALA A 190 12.30 7.41 7.49
C ALA A 190 12.64 7.72 6.04
N PHE A 191 13.55 6.95 5.47
CA PHE A 191 13.95 7.01 4.06
C PHE A 191 13.69 5.65 3.45
N SER A 192 12.98 5.61 2.33
CA SER A 192 12.76 4.39 1.55
C SER A 192 13.47 4.46 0.21
N ASN A 193 13.90 3.32 -0.28
CA ASN A 193 14.33 3.09 -1.65
C ASN A 193 13.60 1.83 -2.14
N ASN A 194 12.65 1.99 -3.06
CA ASN A 194 11.80 0.94 -3.58
C ASN A 194 11.98 0.80 -5.08
N ASP A 195 12.88 -0.09 -5.48
CA ASP A 195 13.20 -0.38 -6.88
C ASP A 195 12.33 -1.57 -7.35
N GLN A 196 11.43 -1.31 -8.28
CA GLN A 196 10.50 -2.30 -8.82
C GLN A 196 11.11 -3.17 -9.92
N ASN A 197 12.27 -2.78 -10.44
CA ASN A 197 12.98 -3.53 -11.46
C ASN A 197 14.49 -3.34 -11.38
N THR A 198 15.13 -4.11 -10.53
CA THR A 198 16.58 -3.99 -10.30
C THR A 198 17.45 -4.38 -11.51
N PHE A 199 16.88 -4.92 -12.60
CA PHE A 199 17.59 -5.07 -13.87
C PHE A 199 17.73 -3.75 -14.63
N SER A 200 16.78 -2.83 -14.46
CA SER A 200 16.75 -1.56 -15.17
C SER A 200 17.53 -0.46 -14.44
N GLN A 201 18.04 0.50 -15.20
CA GLN A 201 18.56 1.78 -14.68
C GLN A 201 17.63 2.94 -15.05
N LYS A 202 16.52 2.66 -15.73
CA LYS A 202 15.49 3.64 -16.03
C LYS A 202 14.61 3.88 -14.79
N ASP A 203 13.91 4.98 -14.77
CA ASP A 203 12.88 5.34 -13.78
C ASP A 203 13.33 5.32 -12.30
N GLN A 204 14.67 5.57 -12.08
CA GLN A 204 15.27 5.55 -10.73
C GLN A 204 14.89 6.77 -9.87
N SER A 205 14.23 7.78 -10.43
CA SER A 205 13.93 9.05 -9.76
C SER A 205 12.80 8.96 -8.75
N ASP A 206 11.90 8.00 -8.91
CA ASP A 206 10.75 7.75 -8.03
C ASP A 206 10.96 6.63 -7.01
N ASN A 207 12.09 5.91 -7.08
CA ASN A 207 12.45 4.88 -6.11
C ASN A 207 12.65 5.44 -4.69
N LYS A 208 13.06 6.71 -4.56
CA LYS A 208 13.43 7.31 -3.28
C LYS A 208 12.31 8.14 -2.69
N GLY A 209 11.97 7.84 -1.44
CA GLY A 209 11.00 8.59 -0.68
C GLY A 209 11.44 8.82 0.76
N TYR A 210 10.74 9.70 1.44
CA TYR A 210 10.98 10.00 2.84
C TYR A 210 9.68 10.27 3.59
N ALA A 211 9.70 10.02 4.89
CA ALA A 211 8.62 10.38 5.79
C ALA A 211 9.17 11.00 7.06
N VAL A 212 8.45 11.94 7.62
CA VAL A 212 8.79 12.61 8.87
C VAL A 212 7.60 12.55 9.82
N LYS A 213 7.89 12.34 11.12
CA LYS A 213 6.91 12.44 12.18
C LYS A 213 7.52 13.22 13.33
N LEU A 214 6.82 14.25 13.79
CA LEU A 214 7.21 15.10 14.91
C LEU A 214 6.08 15.09 15.92
N GLY A 215 6.43 15.11 17.20
CA GLY A 215 5.46 15.13 18.29
C GLY A 215 5.96 15.94 19.48
N ILE A 216 5.04 16.63 20.10
CA ILE A 216 5.25 17.30 21.39
C ILE A 216 4.06 17.01 22.29
N ASP A 217 4.34 16.50 23.47
CA ASP A 217 3.39 16.26 24.54
C ASP A 217 3.70 17.20 25.69
N ARG A 218 2.69 17.90 26.20
CA ARG A 218 2.85 18.74 27.38
C ARG A 218 1.72 18.50 28.37
N ASN A 219 2.10 18.26 29.60
CA ASN A 219 1.20 18.15 30.74
C ASN A 219 1.28 19.44 31.57
N PHE A 220 0.14 19.97 31.99
CA PHE A 220 0.05 21.08 32.89
C PHE A 220 -0.62 20.57 34.17
N GLN A 221 -0.02 20.89 35.32
CA GLN A 221 -0.64 20.67 36.61
C GLN A 221 -1.01 22.03 37.14
N PHE A 222 -2.28 22.25 37.40
CA PHE A 222 -2.70 23.44 38.11
C PHE A 222 -2.33 23.27 39.59
N LEU A 223 -1.73 24.28 40.17
CA LEU A 223 -1.27 24.33 41.58
C LEU A 223 -2.41 24.23 42.59
N ASP A 224 -3.62 24.02 42.14
CA ASP A 224 -4.82 24.02 42.94
C ASP A 224 -5.15 22.62 43.49
N THR A 225 -5.86 22.63 44.62
CA THR A 225 -6.49 21.48 45.27
C THR A 225 -7.49 20.73 44.37
N SER A 226 -7.79 21.25 43.17
CA SER A 226 -8.81 20.75 42.21
C SER A 226 -8.53 19.37 41.58
N LYS A 227 -7.32 18.85 41.72
CA LYS A 227 -6.89 17.59 41.08
C LYS A 227 -7.19 17.55 39.56
N THR A 228 -7.14 18.72 38.93
CA THR A 228 -7.37 18.85 37.47
C THR A 228 -6.04 18.76 36.75
N THR A 229 -5.99 17.91 35.72
CA THR A 229 -4.85 17.78 34.80
C THR A 229 -5.25 18.26 33.44
N PHE A 230 -4.36 18.99 32.78
CA PHE A 230 -4.51 19.41 31.38
C PHE A 230 -3.33 18.80 30.58
N LYS A 231 -3.63 18.13 29.50
CA LYS A 231 -2.64 17.58 28.58
C LYS A 231 -2.90 18.09 27.19
N THR A 232 -1.85 18.52 26.49
CA THR A 232 -1.90 18.80 25.06
C THR A 232 -0.86 17.98 24.32
N THR A 233 -1.24 17.51 23.14
CA THR A 233 -0.36 16.76 22.24
C THR A 233 -0.50 17.37 20.85
N LEU A 234 0.62 17.72 20.25
CA LEU A 234 0.69 18.15 18.85
C LEU A 234 1.57 17.15 18.08
N ASN A 235 1.03 16.59 17.00
CA ASN A 235 1.74 15.68 16.11
C ASN A 235 1.66 16.21 14.69
N TYR A 236 2.77 16.08 13.97
CA TYR A 236 2.86 16.29 12.53
C TYR A 236 3.41 15.04 11.89
N ARG A 237 2.83 14.66 10.74
CA ARG A 237 3.33 13.60 9.86
C ARG A 237 3.35 14.13 8.42
N GLY A 238 4.52 14.09 7.80
CA GLY A 238 4.71 14.35 6.37
C GLY A 238 5.17 13.08 5.67
N ILE A 239 4.59 12.76 4.53
CA ILE A 239 4.98 11.60 3.71
C ILE A 239 5.19 12.08 2.27
N HIS A 240 6.39 11.88 1.75
CA HIS A 240 6.70 12.13 0.35
C HIS A 240 5.94 11.14 -0.56
N LYS A 241 5.53 11.57 -1.73
CA LYS A 241 4.73 10.76 -2.68
C LYS A 241 5.36 9.41 -3.04
N ASN A 242 6.68 9.35 -3.07
CA ASN A 242 7.44 8.14 -3.42
C ASN A 242 7.87 7.32 -2.18
N TYR A 243 7.41 7.69 -0.99
CA TYR A 243 7.75 6.92 0.21
C TYR A 243 6.92 5.64 0.27
N GLU A 244 7.60 4.49 0.24
CA GLU A 244 6.97 3.17 0.37
C GLU A 244 7.30 2.57 1.75
N PRO A 245 6.30 2.32 2.59
CA PRO A 245 6.50 1.69 3.90
C PRO A 245 6.61 0.17 3.79
N ALA A 246 7.36 -0.49 4.70
CA ALA A 246 7.42 -1.95 4.77
C ALA A 246 6.09 -2.62 5.18
N GLY A 247 5.14 -1.85 5.68
CA GLY A 247 3.84 -2.35 6.11
C GLY A 247 2.77 -1.25 6.13
N ARG A 248 1.57 -1.63 6.47
CA ARG A 248 0.44 -0.69 6.47
C ARG A 248 0.62 0.42 7.51
N MET A 249 0.70 1.67 7.08
CA MET A 249 0.78 2.85 7.94
C MET A 249 -0.59 3.46 8.30
N LYS A 250 -1.61 3.21 7.50
CA LYS A 250 -2.96 3.77 7.63
C LYS A 250 -3.93 2.70 8.10
N SER A 251 -4.96 3.11 8.87
CA SER A 251 -6.05 2.19 9.22
C SER A 251 -6.78 1.69 7.98
N ILE A 252 -7.45 0.53 8.09
CA ILE A 252 -8.26 -0.03 6.98
C ILE A 252 -9.31 0.98 6.52
N GLU A 253 -9.93 1.67 7.48
CA GLU A 253 -11.01 2.61 7.25
C GLU A 253 -10.53 4.05 6.94
N PHE A 254 -9.23 4.26 6.74
CA PHE A 254 -8.66 5.59 6.57
C PHE A 254 -9.33 6.39 5.44
N GLN A 255 -9.53 5.77 4.29
CA GLN A 255 -10.15 6.43 3.14
C GLN A 255 -11.61 6.82 3.45
N ARG A 256 -12.38 5.91 4.04
CA ARG A 256 -13.76 6.17 4.47
C ARG A 256 -13.82 7.25 5.55
N ASP A 257 -12.93 7.21 6.53
CA ASP A 257 -12.90 8.15 7.65
C ASP A 257 -12.57 9.59 7.23
N TRP A 258 -11.91 9.74 6.09
CA TRP A 258 -11.55 11.02 5.51
C TRP A 258 -12.32 11.36 4.24
N ASN A 259 -13.27 10.52 3.81
CA ASN A 259 -14.00 10.66 2.55
C ASN A 259 -13.09 10.87 1.34
N ILE A 260 -12.04 10.04 1.26
CA ILE A 260 -11.07 10.03 0.17
C ILE A 260 -11.51 8.99 -0.87
N PRO A 261 -11.40 9.28 -2.20
CA PRO A 261 -11.67 8.31 -3.27
C PRO A 261 -10.83 7.03 -3.11
N GLN A 262 -11.32 5.93 -3.67
CA GLN A 262 -10.60 4.65 -3.63
C GLN A 262 -9.24 4.71 -4.32
N GLN A 263 -9.10 5.53 -5.36
CA GLN A 263 -7.80 5.77 -5.98
C GLN A 263 -7.00 6.76 -5.12
N PRO A 264 -5.79 6.41 -4.68
CA PRO A 264 -4.97 7.27 -3.85
C PRO A 264 -4.55 8.53 -4.62
N PHE A 265 -4.51 9.65 -3.92
CA PHE A 265 -3.97 10.88 -4.49
C PHE A 265 -2.47 10.73 -4.75
N GLN A 266 -2.05 11.15 -5.94
CA GLN A 266 -0.64 11.29 -6.27
C GLN A 266 -0.15 12.62 -5.68
N GLY A 267 0.63 12.57 -4.59
CA GLY A 267 1.16 13.77 -3.96
C GLY A 267 1.71 13.52 -2.57
N ASN A 268 2.34 14.54 -2.03
CA ASN A 268 2.80 14.50 -0.66
C ASN A 268 1.59 14.55 0.30
N GLU A 269 1.69 13.81 1.40
CA GLU A 269 0.67 13.83 2.46
C GLU A 269 1.17 14.64 3.65
N HIS A 270 0.31 15.49 4.21
CA HIS A 270 0.56 16.19 5.44
C HIS A 270 -0.60 15.96 6.41
N LEU A 271 -0.30 15.45 7.60
CA LEU A 271 -1.28 15.25 8.66
C LEU A 271 -0.82 15.99 9.93
N ILE A 272 -1.62 16.94 10.36
CA ILE A 272 -1.47 17.61 11.64
C ILE A 272 -2.55 17.10 12.59
N GLN A 273 -2.18 16.79 13.81
CA GLN A 273 -3.10 16.36 14.86
C GLN A 273 -2.81 17.16 16.14
N ASN A 274 -3.82 17.80 16.67
CA ASN A 274 -3.78 18.41 17.98
C ASN A 274 -4.81 17.75 18.89
N SER A 275 -4.40 17.35 20.08
CA SER A 275 -5.27 16.77 21.09
C SER A 275 -5.16 17.57 22.38
N ILE A 276 -6.30 17.94 22.94
CA ILE A 276 -6.41 18.59 24.23
C ILE A 276 -7.26 17.72 25.13
N GLN A 277 -6.73 17.37 26.27
CA GLN A 277 -7.41 16.58 27.29
C GLN A 277 -7.44 17.32 28.63
N ILE A 278 -8.61 17.43 29.19
CA ILE A 278 -8.84 17.96 30.54
C ILE A 278 -9.45 16.83 31.35
N VAL A 279 -8.84 16.51 32.48
CA VAL A 279 -9.34 15.47 33.40
C VAL A 279 -9.45 16.07 34.80
N ARG A 280 -10.63 15.97 35.36
CA ARG A 280 -10.88 16.27 36.79
C ARG A 280 -11.35 14.97 37.44
N LYS A 281 -10.53 14.45 38.35
CA LYS A 281 -10.70 13.11 38.93
C LYS A 281 -12.08 12.83 39.53
N SER A 282 -12.75 13.87 40.06
CA SER A 282 -14.07 13.78 40.68
C SER A 282 -15.25 14.02 39.74
N LEU A 283 -15.03 14.52 38.52
CA LEU A 283 -16.10 14.95 37.61
C LEU A 283 -16.05 14.27 36.25
N GLY A 284 -14.84 13.85 35.78
CA GLY A 284 -14.72 13.21 34.49
C GLY A 284 -13.67 13.85 33.58
N SER A 285 -13.87 13.73 32.27
CA SER A 285 -12.90 14.19 31.27
C SER A 285 -13.57 14.82 30.05
N VAL A 286 -12.86 15.76 29.45
CA VAL A 286 -13.15 16.33 28.13
C VAL A 286 -11.94 16.15 27.25
N ASN A 287 -12.15 15.58 26.07
CA ASN A 287 -11.10 15.40 25.06
C ASN A 287 -11.55 16.08 23.77
N TYR A 288 -10.74 16.98 23.27
CA TYR A 288 -10.91 17.60 21.95
C TYR A 288 -9.75 17.20 21.06
N ASN A 289 -10.07 16.71 19.85
CA ASN A 289 -9.09 16.33 18.84
C ASN A 289 -9.37 17.10 17.55
N PHE A 290 -8.40 17.85 17.10
CA PHE A 290 -8.36 18.46 15.78
C PHE A 290 -7.39 17.69 14.89
N LYS A 291 -7.79 17.40 13.66
CA LYS A 291 -6.92 16.78 12.65
C LYS A 291 -7.08 17.51 11.32
N SER A 292 -5.97 17.83 10.67
CA SER A 292 -5.93 18.36 9.32
C SER A 292 -5.14 17.40 8.44
N LEU A 293 -5.75 16.89 7.38
CA LEU A 293 -5.13 16.03 6.38
C LEU A 293 -5.11 16.77 5.05
N GLN A 294 -3.95 16.85 4.43
CA GLN A 294 -3.75 17.58 3.19
C GLN A 294 -2.96 16.76 2.18
N TYR A 295 -3.43 16.76 0.95
CA TYR A 295 -2.71 16.38 -0.26
C TYR A 295 -2.70 17.62 -1.16
N PRO A 296 -1.62 18.41 -1.22
CA PRO A 296 -1.59 19.67 -1.95
C PRO A 296 -2.16 19.55 -3.36
N ASN A 297 -3.01 20.49 -3.74
CA ASN A 297 -3.73 20.57 -5.02
C ASN A 297 -4.80 19.48 -5.26
N ASN A 298 -4.97 18.52 -4.35
CA ASN A 298 -5.90 17.41 -4.55
C ASN A 298 -6.99 17.32 -3.49
N TYR A 299 -6.62 17.54 -2.21
CA TYR A 299 -7.55 17.30 -1.11
C TYR A 299 -7.12 18.03 0.17
N GLU A 300 -8.10 18.55 0.87
CA GLU A 300 -7.98 19.07 2.23
C GLU A 300 -9.11 18.52 3.10
N GLY A 301 -8.78 17.97 4.24
CA GLY A 301 -9.75 17.49 5.21
C GLY A 301 -9.48 18.04 6.61
N TYR A 302 -10.54 18.51 7.27
CA TYR A 302 -10.47 19.04 8.64
C TYR A 302 -11.48 18.30 9.51
N LYS A 303 -10.98 17.57 10.51
CA LYS A 303 -11.78 16.76 11.42
C LYS A 303 -11.69 17.31 12.84
N ASN A 304 -12.84 17.64 13.41
CA ASN A 304 -12.98 18.06 14.79
C ASN A 304 -13.75 16.99 15.55
N GLN A 305 -13.24 16.53 16.67
CA GLN A 305 -13.87 15.53 17.50
C GLN A 305 -13.86 15.97 18.96
N LEU A 306 -15.02 15.96 19.57
CA LEU A 306 -15.22 16.21 21.00
C LEU A 306 -15.74 14.92 21.64
N SER A 307 -15.06 14.47 22.69
CA SER A 307 -15.57 13.42 23.56
C SER A 307 -15.54 13.87 25.01
N THR A 308 -16.65 13.63 25.69
CA THR A 308 -16.76 13.98 27.11
C THR A 308 -17.27 12.78 27.87
N ARG A 309 -16.79 12.63 29.08
CA ARG A 309 -17.30 11.67 30.06
C ARG A 309 -17.46 12.38 31.38
N PHE A 310 -18.67 12.51 31.86
CA PHE A 310 -18.98 13.13 33.14
C PHE A 310 -19.65 12.15 34.09
N GLN A 311 -19.30 12.25 35.34
CA GLN A 311 -19.94 11.58 36.45
C GLN A 311 -20.27 12.60 37.52
N ALA A 312 -21.56 12.81 37.78
CA ALA A 312 -22.06 13.72 38.80
C ALA A 312 -23.09 13.01 39.67
N GLY A 313 -22.68 12.59 40.86
CA GLY A 313 -23.52 11.78 41.73
C GLY A 313 -23.90 10.43 41.11
N SER A 314 -25.20 10.20 40.91
CA SER A 314 -25.74 8.99 40.29
C SER A 314 -25.82 9.05 38.75
N PHE A 315 -25.47 10.18 38.13
CA PHE A 315 -25.52 10.34 36.67
C PHE A 315 -24.18 10.08 36.02
N HIS A 316 -24.19 9.32 34.91
CA HIS A 316 -23.11 9.18 33.98
C HIS A 316 -23.55 9.71 32.62
N ILE A 317 -22.76 10.60 32.04
CA ILE A 317 -23.02 11.22 30.73
C ILE A 317 -21.79 11.02 29.87
N ASP A 318 -21.93 10.26 28.78
CA ASP A 318 -20.93 10.11 27.74
C ASP A 318 -21.43 10.81 26.46
N PHE A 319 -20.60 11.65 25.88
CA PHE A 319 -20.89 12.32 24.62
C PHE A 319 -19.71 12.16 23.67
N LEU A 320 -20.01 11.85 22.41
CA LEU A 320 -19.07 11.80 21.31
C LEU A 320 -19.67 12.55 20.12
N GLY A 321 -18.99 13.61 19.68
CA GLY A 321 -19.34 14.35 18.48
C GLY A 321 -18.16 14.48 17.54
N ASN A 322 -18.38 14.36 16.24
CA ASN A 322 -17.33 14.62 15.27
C ASN A 322 -17.90 15.34 14.03
N ILE A 323 -17.12 16.27 13.50
CA ILE A 323 -17.41 17.04 12.30
C ILE A 323 -16.22 16.90 11.37
N LEU A 324 -16.47 16.44 10.16
CA LEU A 324 -15.49 16.37 9.09
C LEU A 324 -15.91 17.34 7.97
N HIS A 325 -15.02 18.24 7.58
CA HIS A 325 -15.11 19.05 6.38
C HIS A 325 -14.06 18.59 5.39
N THR A 326 -14.42 18.40 4.12
CA THR A 326 -13.47 18.05 3.07
C THR A 326 -13.66 18.93 1.85
N ASN A 327 -12.53 19.38 1.28
CA ASN A 327 -12.45 20.04 -0.02
C ASN A 327 -11.61 19.13 -0.92
N GLY A 328 -12.21 18.63 -1.97
CA GLY A 328 -11.55 17.81 -3.00
C GLY A 328 -11.75 18.43 -4.38
N GLN A 329 -11.03 17.94 -5.38
CA GLN A 329 -11.11 18.47 -6.75
C GLN A 329 -12.54 18.47 -7.33
N ASN A 330 -13.35 17.48 -6.97
CA ASN A 330 -14.68 17.26 -7.55
C ASN A 330 -15.83 17.46 -6.56
N GLN A 331 -15.55 17.54 -5.26
CA GLN A 331 -16.60 17.55 -4.25
C GLN A 331 -16.13 18.13 -2.91
N ASN A 332 -16.97 19.02 -2.38
CA ASN A 332 -16.84 19.51 -1.00
C ASN A 332 -17.92 18.86 -0.16
N THR A 333 -17.55 18.33 1.01
CA THR A 333 -18.48 17.62 1.87
C THR A 333 -18.37 18.06 3.35
N ARG A 334 -19.48 17.90 4.06
CA ARG A 334 -19.54 18.07 5.50
C ARG A 334 -20.30 16.91 6.13
N PHE A 335 -19.64 16.20 7.01
CA PHE A 335 -20.25 15.11 7.79
C PHE A 335 -20.30 15.49 9.26
N ILE A 336 -21.44 15.28 9.89
CA ILE A 336 -21.66 15.47 11.31
C ILE A 336 -22.15 14.13 11.87
N ARG A 337 -21.50 13.65 12.92
CA ARG A 337 -21.89 12.46 13.67
C ARG A 337 -21.83 12.75 15.15
N TYR A 338 -22.84 12.33 15.90
CA TYR A 338 -22.85 12.44 17.36
C TYR A 338 -23.54 11.25 18.00
N GLN A 339 -23.15 10.96 19.21
CA GLN A 339 -23.75 9.98 20.10
C GLN A 339 -23.73 10.54 21.51
N ALA A 340 -24.81 10.34 22.23
CA ALA A 340 -24.91 10.70 23.64
C ALA A 340 -25.57 9.56 24.42
N ASP A 341 -24.94 9.15 25.51
CA ASP A 341 -25.44 8.13 26.43
C ASP A 341 -25.58 8.77 27.82
N ILE A 342 -26.78 8.65 28.42
CA ILE A 342 -27.07 9.20 29.74
C ILE A 342 -27.61 8.04 30.59
N ASN A 343 -26.88 7.71 31.65
CA ASN A 343 -27.22 6.65 32.58
C ASN A 343 -27.43 7.21 33.99
N LYS A 344 -28.46 6.78 34.68
CA LYS A 344 -28.73 7.12 36.07
C LYS A 344 -28.78 5.87 36.93
N HIS A 345 -27.93 5.81 37.94
CA HIS A 345 -28.00 4.74 38.95
C HIS A 345 -28.94 5.16 40.08
N PHE A 346 -30.01 4.41 40.27
CA PHE A 346 -30.89 4.55 41.41
C PHE A 346 -30.30 3.74 42.58
N LYS A 347 -30.14 4.38 43.73
CA LYS A 347 -29.88 3.63 44.97
C LYS A 347 -31.20 3.00 45.41
N HIS A 348 -31.26 1.69 45.51
CA HIS A 348 -32.30 0.96 46.18
C HIS A 348 -32.11 1.08 47.68
#